data_624c7140519d98104d1b460859783515
#
_entry.id   624c7140519d98104d1b460859783515
#
_cell.length_a   1.000
_cell.length_b   1.000
_cell.length_c   1.000
_cell.angle_alpha   90.00
_cell.angle_beta   90.00
_cell.angle_gamma   90.00
#
_symmetry.space_group_name_H-M   'P 1'
#
loop_
_entity.id
_entity.type
_entity.pdbx_description
1 polymer ?
#
loop_
_entity_poly.entity_id
_entity_poly.type
_entity_poly.pdbx_seq_one_letter_code
_entity_poly.pdbx_strand_id
1 'polypeptide(L)'
;LGTYALDADQAYLTFLFDFIRTIENRYSTNNMELKRFFYENRRQINWLKAEYEKFENQILQLRKERIGELLTLIKARTGAEWWAWQGWDLGVEFNKDSNRLGIEASFKQGSFDNPLGVFGIYVTVWNRKHYEPYREALSTAFPSCELDEHPENAPSRIYLHIPVIEDNNTDKILDKLAEVYNIVKGITDKIK
;
A
#
# COMPACT_ATOMS: atom_id res chain seq x y z
N LEU A 1 -11.46 -13.02 -22.59
CA LEU A 1 -10.07 -13.13 -23.07
C LEU A 1 -9.03 -12.59 -22.06
N GLY A 2 -9.43 -11.69 -21.14
CA GLY A 2 -8.50 -11.09 -20.16
C GLY A 2 -8.07 -12.01 -19.00
N THR A 3 -8.93 -12.92 -18.56
CA THR A 3 -8.66 -13.81 -17.42
C THR A 3 -7.62 -14.89 -17.73
N TYR A 4 -7.64 -15.45 -18.91
CA TYR A 4 -6.69 -16.50 -19.29
C TYR A 4 -5.25 -16.01 -19.52
N ALA A 5 -5.06 -14.75 -19.89
CA ALA A 5 -3.74 -14.17 -20.05
C ALA A 5 -3.06 -13.95 -18.69
N LEU A 6 -3.83 -13.53 -17.68
CA LEU A 6 -3.33 -13.34 -16.31
C LEU A 6 -2.90 -14.67 -15.66
N ASP A 7 -3.66 -15.76 -15.86
CA ASP A 7 -3.34 -17.07 -15.28
C ASP A 7 -2.08 -17.69 -15.89
N ALA A 8 -1.87 -17.54 -17.21
CA ALA A 8 -0.68 -18.03 -17.88
C ALA A 8 0.59 -17.28 -17.45
N ASP A 9 0.51 -15.96 -17.34
CA ASP A 9 1.61 -15.10 -16.89
C ASP A 9 1.96 -15.37 -15.42
N GLN A 10 0.97 -15.69 -14.60
CA GLN A 10 1.10 -16.02 -13.18
C GLN A 10 1.92 -17.31 -12.96
N ALA A 11 1.66 -18.35 -13.74
CA ALA A 11 2.41 -19.60 -13.67
C ALA A 11 3.89 -19.41 -14.02
N TYR A 12 4.19 -18.58 -15.02
CA TYR A 12 5.56 -18.25 -15.41
C TYR A 12 6.29 -17.43 -14.35
N LEU A 13 5.62 -16.48 -13.74
CA LEU A 13 6.19 -15.65 -12.67
C LEU A 13 6.47 -16.47 -11.41
N THR A 14 5.55 -17.35 -11.02
CA THR A 14 5.77 -18.29 -9.91
C THR A 14 7.00 -19.17 -10.19
N PHE A 15 7.10 -19.73 -11.40
CA PHE A 15 8.26 -20.51 -11.80
C PHE A 15 9.56 -19.68 -11.76
N LEU A 16 9.53 -18.44 -12.21
CA LEU A 16 10.69 -17.55 -12.18
C LEU A 16 11.14 -17.24 -10.74
N PHE A 17 10.21 -16.96 -9.83
CA PHE A 17 10.55 -16.70 -8.43
C PHE A 17 11.07 -17.94 -7.73
N ASP A 18 10.45 -19.09 -7.92
CA ASP A 18 10.94 -20.37 -7.38
C ASP A 18 12.31 -20.72 -7.94
N PHE A 19 12.53 -20.42 -9.21
CA PHE A 19 13.80 -20.61 -9.87
C PHE A 19 14.89 -19.66 -9.30
N ILE A 20 14.63 -18.37 -9.19
CA ILE A 20 15.54 -17.39 -8.59
C ILE A 20 15.86 -17.78 -7.14
N ARG A 21 14.84 -18.09 -6.34
CA ARG A 21 14.99 -18.52 -4.95
C ARG A 21 15.79 -19.84 -4.83
N THR A 22 15.60 -20.74 -5.76
CA THR A 22 16.37 -22.01 -5.83
C THR A 22 17.84 -21.73 -6.16
N ILE A 23 18.10 -20.79 -7.06
CA ILE A 23 19.45 -20.34 -7.39
C ILE A 23 20.10 -19.65 -6.18
N GLU A 24 19.44 -18.70 -5.56
CA GLU A 24 19.93 -17.99 -4.37
C GLU A 24 20.26 -18.96 -3.22
N ASN A 25 19.42 -19.96 -3.00
CA ASN A 25 19.60 -20.94 -1.93
C ASN A 25 20.66 -22.02 -2.23
N ARG A 26 20.92 -22.34 -3.50
CA ARG A 26 21.84 -23.42 -3.89
C ARG A 26 23.26 -22.96 -4.25
N TYR A 27 23.42 -21.70 -4.61
CA TYR A 27 24.67 -21.23 -5.18
C TYR A 27 25.19 -20.01 -4.43
N SER A 28 26.32 -20.16 -3.75
CA SER A 28 27.06 -19.01 -3.23
C SER A 28 27.53 -18.14 -4.40
N THR A 29 27.63 -16.82 -4.16
CA THR A 29 27.89 -15.76 -5.15
C THR A 29 29.13 -15.92 -6.04
N ASN A 30 29.91 -16.98 -5.88
CA ASN A 30 31.15 -17.23 -6.61
C ASN A 30 31.12 -18.46 -7.54
N ASN A 31 29.94 -19.00 -7.85
CA ASN A 31 29.84 -20.24 -8.63
C ASN A 31 29.96 -19.95 -10.14
N MET A 32 30.97 -20.52 -10.77
CA MET A 32 31.19 -20.44 -12.22
C MET A 32 30.04 -21.02 -13.05
N GLU A 33 29.37 -22.04 -12.53
CA GLU A 33 28.20 -22.67 -13.19
C GLU A 33 27.01 -21.72 -13.28
N LEU A 34 26.78 -20.93 -12.23
CA LEU A 34 25.73 -19.92 -12.22
C LEU A 34 26.00 -18.82 -13.24
N LYS A 35 27.25 -18.33 -13.32
CA LYS A 35 27.67 -17.34 -14.33
C LYS A 35 27.49 -17.89 -15.75
N ARG A 36 27.84 -19.15 -15.97
CA ARG A 36 27.66 -19.82 -17.25
C ARG A 36 26.19 -19.95 -17.61
N PHE A 37 25.35 -20.38 -16.64
CA PHE A 37 23.90 -20.45 -16.83
C PHE A 37 23.30 -19.10 -17.24
N PHE A 38 23.62 -18.01 -16.53
CA PHE A 38 23.14 -16.67 -16.89
C PHE A 38 23.61 -16.22 -18.27
N TYR A 39 24.82 -16.56 -18.64
CA TYR A 39 25.35 -16.24 -19.95
C TYR A 39 24.64 -17.00 -21.07
N GLU A 40 24.45 -18.31 -20.89
CA GLU A 40 23.79 -19.18 -21.87
C GLU A 40 22.30 -18.85 -22.03
N ASN A 41 21.63 -18.44 -20.97
CA ASN A 41 20.20 -18.14 -20.96
C ASN A 41 19.88 -16.63 -20.98
N ARG A 42 20.85 -15.79 -21.28
CA ARG A 42 20.70 -14.33 -21.21
C ARG A 42 19.49 -13.79 -21.96
N ARG A 43 19.16 -14.33 -23.13
CA ARG A 43 18.02 -13.87 -23.93
C ARG A 43 16.68 -14.14 -23.22
N GLN A 44 16.51 -15.34 -22.68
CA GLN A 44 15.31 -15.76 -21.96
C GLN A 44 15.14 -14.94 -20.68
N ILE A 45 16.22 -14.75 -19.94
CA ILE A 45 16.23 -13.95 -18.70
C ILE A 45 15.85 -12.50 -18.99
N ASN A 46 16.42 -11.88 -20.03
CA ASN A 46 16.08 -10.53 -20.41
C ASN A 46 14.62 -10.40 -20.90
N TRP A 47 14.12 -11.41 -21.62
CA TRP A 47 12.73 -11.43 -22.03
C TRP A 47 11.80 -11.53 -20.80
N LEU A 48 12.05 -12.47 -19.88
CA LEU A 48 11.28 -12.61 -18.63
C LEU A 48 11.29 -11.32 -17.81
N LYS A 49 12.45 -10.66 -17.70
CA LYS A 49 12.56 -9.38 -17.00
C LYS A 49 11.67 -8.31 -17.65
N ALA A 50 11.70 -8.22 -18.97
CA ALA A 50 10.87 -7.26 -19.70
C ALA A 50 9.36 -7.54 -19.55
N GLU A 51 8.94 -8.82 -19.55
CA GLU A 51 7.54 -9.19 -19.31
C GLU A 51 7.11 -8.90 -17.86
N TYR A 52 8.00 -9.16 -16.88
CA TYR A 52 7.76 -8.81 -15.49
C TYR A 52 7.58 -7.30 -15.29
N GLU A 53 8.44 -6.47 -15.90
CA GLU A 53 8.32 -5.01 -15.86
C GLU A 53 7.01 -4.52 -16.49
N LYS A 54 6.56 -5.15 -17.58
CA LYS A 54 5.24 -4.84 -18.17
C LYS A 54 4.10 -5.18 -17.22
N PHE A 55 4.16 -6.34 -16.60
CA PHE A 55 3.16 -6.79 -15.62
C PHE A 55 3.10 -5.83 -14.43
N GLU A 56 4.24 -5.47 -13.82
CA GLU A 56 4.29 -4.48 -12.75
C GLU A 56 3.65 -3.15 -13.18
N ASN A 57 3.98 -2.66 -14.37
CA ASN A 57 3.39 -1.42 -14.88
C ASN A 57 1.86 -1.52 -15.05
N GLN A 58 1.33 -2.66 -15.46
CA GLN A 58 -0.12 -2.89 -15.55
C GLN A 58 -0.76 -2.85 -14.17
N ILE A 59 -0.18 -3.53 -13.17
CA ILE A 59 -0.65 -3.48 -11.78
C ILE A 59 -0.64 -2.04 -11.24
N LEU A 60 0.42 -1.32 -11.51
CA LEU A 60 0.55 0.07 -11.13
C LEU A 60 -0.55 0.95 -11.74
N GLN A 61 -0.83 0.74 -13.01
CA GLN A 61 -1.90 1.47 -13.71
C GLN A 61 -3.28 1.15 -13.13
N LEU A 62 -3.58 -0.13 -12.88
CA LEU A 62 -4.83 -0.56 -12.25
C LEU A 62 -5.02 0.06 -10.85
N ARG A 63 -3.95 0.12 -10.04
CA ARG A 63 -4.00 0.78 -8.74
C ARG A 63 -4.29 2.27 -8.86
N LYS A 64 -3.64 2.96 -9.79
CA LYS A 64 -3.90 4.39 -10.04
C LYS A 64 -5.34 4.67 -10.44
N GLU A 65 -5.88 3.87 -11.33
CA GLU A 65 -7.28 3.98 -11.77
C GLU A 65 -8.21 3.77 -10.57
N ARG A 66 -7.93 2.74 -9.77
CA ARG A 66 -8.72 2.44 -8.58
C ARG A 66 -8.65 3.53 -7.52
N ILE A 67 -7.48 4.10 -7.26
CA ILE A 67 -7.31 5.23 -6.36
C ILE A 67 -8.07 6.46 -6.89
N GLY A 68 -8.06 6.72 -8.19
CA GLY A 68 -8.81 7.81 -8.81
C GLY A 68 -10.34 7.68 -8.63
N GLU A 69 -10.86 6.46 -8.79
CA GLU A 69 -12.28 6.16 -8.51
C GLU A 69 -12.63 6.39 -7.04
N LEU A 70 -11.85 5.81 -6.13
CA LEU A 70 -12.05 5.95 -4.70
C LEU A 70 -11.95 7.41 -4.25
N LEU A 71 -11.01 8.18 -4.80
CA LEU A 71 -10.86 9.61 -4.53
C LEU A 71 -12.14 10.40 -4.86
N THR A 72 -12.71 10.14 -6.02
CA THR A 72 -13.94 10.80 -6.46
C THR A 72 -15.11 10.47 -5.53
N LEU A 73 -15.27 9.20 -5.20
CA LEU A 73 -16.36 8.72 -4.38
C LEU A 73 -16.24 9.16 -2.91
N ILE A 74 -15.04 9.13 -2.34
CA ILE A 74 -14.85 9.54 -0.93
C ILE A 74 -15.01 11.06 -0.74
N LYS A 75 -14.60 11.87 -1.72
CA LYS A 75 -14.89 13.32 -1.72
C LYS A 75 -16.38 13.57 -1.69
N ALA A 76 -17.14 12.93 -2.55
CA ALA A 76 -18.59 13.05 -2.59
C ALA A 76 -19.26 12.63 -1.28
N ARG A 77 -18.74 11.57 -0.65
CA ARG A 77 -19.32 10.98 0.57
C ARG A 77 -19.03 11.80 1.84
N THR A 78 -17.82 12.36 1.95
CA THR A 78 -17.37 13.08 3.16
C THR A 78 -17.47 14.60 3.04
N GLY A 79 -17.56 15.13 1.83
CA GLY A 79 -17.46 16.57 1.56
C GLY A 79 -16.07 17.16 1.88
N ALA A 80 -15.06 16.32 2.07
CA ALA A 80 -13.71 16.73 2.46
C ALA A 80 -12.77 16.82 1.25
N GLU A 81 -11.69 17.60 1.42
CA GLU A 81 -10.67 17.82 0.40
C GLU A 81 -9.63 16.68 0.41
N TRP A 82 -10.07 15.50 0.00
CA TRP A 82 -9.16 14.39 -0.21
C TRP A 82 -8.24 14.64 -1.41
N TRP A 83 -7.02 14.13 -1.35
CA TRP A 83 -6.03 14.19 -2.41
C TRP A 83 -5.47 12.81 -2.74
N ALA A 84 -4.82 12.66 -3.87
CA ALA A 84 -4.06 11.45 -4.22
C ALA A 84 -2.59 11.82 -4.44
N TRP A 85 -1.69 11.16 -3.69
CA TRP A 85 -0.25 11.33 -3.87
C TRP A 85 0.22 10.45 -5.02
N GLN A 86 0.71 11.09 -6.08
CA GLN A 86 1.22 10.42 -7.29
C GLN A 86 0.31 9.32 -7.87
N GLY A 87 -0.97 9.29 -7.50
CA GLY A 87 -1.92 8.27 -7.88
C GLY A 87 -1.82 6.94 -7.12
N TRP A 88 -1.06 6.89 -6.01
CA TRP A 88 -0.83 5.67 -5.24
C TRP A 88 -1.56 5.63 -3.90
N ASP A 89 -1.61 6.77 -3.23
CA ASP A 89 -2.16 6.91 -1.90
C ASP A 89 -3.26 7.94 -1.90
N LEU A 90 -4.34 7.66 -1.17
CA LEU A 90 -5.36 8.64 -0.81
C LEU A 90 -4.96 9.32 0.49
N GLY A 91 -5.27 10.61 0.62
CA GLY A 91 -5.02 11.32 1.86
C GLY A 91 -6.01 12.43 2.12
N VAL A 92 -6.16 12.77 3.39
CA VAL A 92 -6.85 13.97 3.88
C VAL A 92 -6.15 14.48 5.13
N GLU A 93 -5.96 15.78 5.22
CA GLU A 93 -5.35 16.44 6.37
C GLU A 93 -6.40 17.27 7.14
N PHE A 94 -6.34 17.21 8.47
CA PHE A 94 -7.31 17.88 9.34
C PHE A 94 -6.80 19.22 9.90
N ASN A 95 -5.48 19.39 10.04
CA ASN A 95 -4.86 20.60 10.53
C ASN A 95 -3.72 21.05 9.62
N LYS A 96 -3.85 22.25 9.04
CA LYS A 96 -2.87 22.81 8.09
C LYS A 96 -1.65 23.46 8.76
N ASP A 97 -1.76 23.90 10.03
CA ASP A 97 -0.80 24.90 10.55
C ASP A 97 0.38 24.35 11.38
N SER A 98 0.33 23.20 12.00
CA SER A 98 1.48 22.65 12.73
C SER A 98 1.35 21.19 13.15
N ASN A 99 0.14 20.70 13.35
CA ASN A 99 -0.15 19.37 13.88
C ASN A 99 -0.79 18.55 12.76
N ARG A 100 0.02 18.13 11.79
CA ARG A 100 -0.48 17.39 10.65
C ARG A 100 -1.00 16.01 11.09
N LEU A 101 -2.22 16.00 11.58
CA LEU A 101 -2.99 14.78 11.70
C LEU A 101 -3.71 14.56 10.37
N GLY A 102 -3.56 13.39 9.81
CA GLY A 102 -4.16 13.03 8.54
C GLY A 102 -4.58 11.57 8.51
N ILE A 103 -5.28 11.24 7.45
CA ILE A 103 -5.56 9.85 7.06
C ILE A 103 -4.84 9.64 5.74
N GLU A 104 -4.11 8.54 5.66
CA GLU A 104 -3.54 8.02 4.42
C GLU A 104 -4.11 6.63 4.16
N ALA A 105 -4.36 6.31 2.91
CA ALA A 105 -4.85 4.99 2.53
C ALA A 105 -4.29 4.58 1.18
N SER A 106 -3.84 3.33 1.09
CA SER A 106 -3.22 2.80 -0.12
C SER A 106 -3.40 1.30 -0.27
N PHE A 107 -3.19 0.84 -1.50
CA PHE A 107 -3.04 -0.58 -1.76
C PHE A 107 -1.62 -1.01 -1.36
N LYS A 108 -1.55 -1.94 -0.40
CA LYS A 108 -0.30 -2.61 -0.04
C LYS A 108 0.10 -3.63 -1.11
N GLN A 109 1.33 -4.11 -1.00
CA GLN A 109 1.90 -5.10 -1.89
C GLN A 109 0.94 -6.26 -2.13
N GLY A 110 0.54 -6.45 -3.39
CA GLY A 110 -0.35 -7.53 -3.79
C GLY A 110 0.36 -8.88 -3.81
N SER A 111 -0.43 -9.93 -3.78
CA SER A 111 -0.01 -11.29 -4.14
C SER A 111 -0.40 -11.58 -5.58
N PHE A 112 0.03 -12.72 -6.10
CA PHE A 112 -0.43 -13.19 -7.42
C PHE A 112 -1.94 -13.36 -7.49
N ASP A 113 -2.56 -13.81 -6.40
CA ASP A 113 -4.00 -14.04 -6.31
C ASP A 113 -4.80 -12.74 -6.13
N ASN A 114 -4.13 -11.68 -5.68
CA ASN A 114 -4.71 -10.36 -5.52
C ASN A 114 -3.72 -9.28 -6.01
N PRO A 115 -3.68 -8.99 -7.31
CA PRO A 115 -2.70 -8.04 -7.89
C PRO A 115 -2.85 -6.62 -7.37
N LEU A 116 -4.06 -6.17 -7.03
CA LEU A 116 -4.25 -4.86 -6.39
C LEU A 116 -3.66 -4.82 -4.99
N GLY A 117 -3.53 -5.98 -4.34
CA GLY A 117 -3.10 -6.08 -2.96
C GLY A 117 -4.21 -5.78 -1.99
N VAL A 118 -3.84 -5.48 -0.78
CA VAL A 118 -4.75 -5.26 0.33
C VAL A 118 -4.84 -3.77 0.62
N PHE A 119 -6.05 -3.24 0.74
CA PHE A 119 -6.24 -1.81 1.01
C PHE A 119 -6.01 -1.50 2.48
N GLY A 120 -4.98 -0.72 2.78
CA GLY A 120 -4.64 -0.27 4.12
C GLY A 120 -5.07 1.16 4.37
N ILE A 121 -5.55 1.45 5.58
CA ILE A 121 -5.89 2.80 6.04
C ILE A 121 -5.01 3.10 7.24
N TYR A 122 -4.42 4.29 7.27
CA TYR A 122 -3.53 4.76 8.32
C TYR A 122 -4.01 6.09 8.84
N VAL A 123 -3.96 6.27 10.16
CA VAL A 123 -4.03 7.60 10.75
C VAL A 123 -2.61 8.04 11.06
N THR A 124 -2.17 9.11 10.42
CA THR A 124 -0.80 9.60 10.46
C THR A 124 -0.71 10.88 11.27
N VAL A 125 0.17 10.90 12.26
CA VAL A 125 0.59 12.13 12.95
C VAL A 125 2.00 12.46 12.50
N TRP A 126 2.13 13.51 11.68
CA TRP A 126 3.39 13.87 11.01
C TRP A 126 4.47 14.42 11.96
N ASN A 127 4.09 14.84 13.18
CA ASN A 127 5.02 15.38 14.15
C ASN A 127 4.80 14.73 15.52
N ARG A 128 5.77 13.97 15.99
CA ARG A 128 5.71 13.27 17.26
C ARG A 128 5.44 14.19 18.46
N LYS A 129 5.92 15.43 18.43
CA LYS A 129 5.67 16.42 19.50
C LYS A 129 4.18 16.74 19.66
N HIS A 130 3.41 16.55 18.62
CA HIS A 130 1.97 16.84 18.59
C HIS A 130 1.12 15.58 18.73
N TYR A 131 1.73 14.41 18.89
CA TYR A 131 1.02 13.15 19.02
C TYR A 131 0.38 12.95 20.40
N GLU A 132 1.06 13.36 21.45
CA GLU A 132 0.59 13.11 22.81
C GLU A 132 -0.85 13.57 23.08
N PRO A 133 -1.32 14.74 22.61
CA PRO A 133 -2.70 15.14 22.77
C PRO A 133 -3.71 14.21 22.07
N TYR A 134 -3.29 13.55 20.98
CA TYR A 134 -4.16 12.66 20.22
C TYR A 134 -4.05 11.20 20.66
N ARG A 135 -2.99 10.81 21.35
CA ARG A 135 -2.66 9.42 21.67
C ARG A 135 -3.78 8.70 22.38
N GLU A 136 -4.27 9.24 23.48
CA GLU A 136 -5.34 8.63 24.27
C GLU A 136 -6.65 8.53 23.47
N ALA A 137 -6.99 9.60 22.77
CA ALA A 137 -8.22 9.65 21.96
C ALA A 137 -8.16 8.67 20.78
N LEU A 138 -7.02 8.55 20.10
CA LEU A 138 -6.83 7.61 18.99
C LEU A 138 -6.79 6.16 19.52
N SER A 139 -6.09 5.88 20.60
CA SER A 139 -6.04 4.54 21.20
C SER A 139 -7.41 4.08 21.71
N THR A 140 -8.22 5.02 22.23
CA THR A 140 -9.61 4.73 22.64
C THR A 140 -10.51 4.46 21.44
N ALA A 141 -10.34 5.24 20.36
CA ALA A 141 -11.16 5.11 19.16
C ALA A 141 -10.79 3.86 18.32
N PHE A 142 -9.55 3.42 18.39
CA PHE A 142 -8.99 2.31 17.61
C PHE A 142 -8.29 1.28 18.52
N PRO A 143 -8.98 0.61 19.45
CA PRO A 143 -8.36 -0.22 20.47
C PRO A 143 -7.70 -1.50 19.95
N SER A 144 -8.04 -1.93 18.73
CA SER A 144 -7.47 -3.12 18.09
C SER A 144 -6.29 -2.79 17.15
N CYS A 145 -5.89 -1.52 17.09
CA CYS A 145 -4.83 -1.10 16.18
C CYS A 145 -3.49 -1.05 16.90
N GLU A 146 -2.47 -1.57 16.25
CA GLU A 146 -1.09 -1.46 16.72
C GLU A 146 -0.52 -0.10 16.32
N LEU A 147 0.16 0.53 17.27
CA LEU A 147 0.99 1.70 17.00
C LEU A 147 2.27 1.23 16.32
N ASP A 148 2.41 1.54 15.06
CA ASP A 148 3.65 1.28 14.33
C ASP A 148 4.59 2.49 14.49
N GLU A 149 5.50 2.39 15.49
CA GLU A 149 6.58 3.34 15.65
C GLU A 149 7.73 2.91 14.72
N HIS A 150 7.84 3.55 13.57
CA HIS A 150 9.01 3.37 12.71
C HIS A 150 10.16 4.25 13.18
N PRO A 151 11.16 3.69 13.88
CA PRO A 151 12.33 4.45 14.32
C PRO A 151 13.23 4.88 13.15
N GLU A 152 13.14 4.21 12.00
CA GLU A 152 14.04 4.42 10.87
C GLU A 152 13.63 5.58 9.94
N ASN A 153 12.37 6.00 9.94
CA ASN A 153 11.85 6.98 9.01
C ASN A 153 11.58 8.36 9.63
N ALA A 154 12.58 8.95 10.26
CA ALA A 154 12.55 10.26 10.90
C ALA A 154 11.64 10.31 12.17
N PRO A 155 12.04 11.00 13.24
CA PRO A 155 11.41 10.97 14.57
C PRO A 155 10.03 11.63 14.64
N SER A 156 9.33 11.80 13.51
CA SER A 156 8.16 12.65 13.39
C SER A 156 6.87 11.94 12.94
N ARG A 157 6.88 10.63 12.65
CA ARG A 157 5.69 9.92 12.17
C ARG A 157 5.33 8.78 13.09
N ILE A 158 4.11 8.77 13.58
CA ILE A 158 3.50 7.65 14.27
C ILE A 158 2.34 7.18 13.42
N TYR A 159 2.34 5.92 13.07
CA TYR A 159 1.28 5.32 12.28
C TYR A 159 0.38 4.51 13.22
N LEU A 160 -0.92 4.76 13.15
CA LEU A 160 -1.92 3.89 13.71
C LEU A 160 -2.42 3.01 12.57
N HIS A 161 -2.07 1.74 12.59
CA HIS A 161 -2.49 0.80 11.57
C HIS A 161 -3.93 0.36 11.81
N ILE A 162 -4.80 0.57 10.83
CA ILE A 162 -6.18 0.12 10.88
C ILE A 162 -6.32 -1.18 10.09
N PRO A 163 -7.10 -2.18 10.59
CA PRO A 163 -7.27 -3.46 9.93
C PRO A 163 -7.69 -3.30 8.46
N VAL A 164 -7.05 -4.08 7.65
CA VAL A 164 -7.08 -4.04 6.20
C VAL A 164 -8.38 -4.63 5.67
N ILE A 165 -8.88 -4.09 4.57
CA ILE A 165 -10.04 -4.61 3.84
C ILE A 165 -9.54 -5.55 2.75
N GLU A 166 -9.69 -6.86 2.96
CA GLU A 166 -9.07 -7.90 2.11
C GLU A 166 -9.78 -8.09 0.75
N ASP A 167 -11.06 -7.79 0.67
CA ASP A 167 -11.88 -8.11 -0.52
C ASP A 167 -11.95 -7.02 -1.58
N ASN A 168 -11.24 -5.93 -1.41
CA ASN A 168 -11.20 -4.77 -2.34
C ASN A 168 -12.60 -4.25 -2.77
N ASN A 169 -13.63 -4.54 -1.97
CA ASN A 169 -14.99 -4.10 -2.22
C ASN A 169 -15.09 -2.57 -2.04
N THR A 170 -15.56 -1.88 -3.09
CA THR A 170 -15.66 -0.42 -3.10
C THR A 170 -16.46 0.13 -1.94
N ASP A 171 -17.64 -0.42 -1.70
CA ASP A 171 -18.55 0.11 -0.66
C ASP A 171 -17.96 -0.09 0.73
N LYS A 172 -17.37 -1.25 1.01
CA LYS A 172 -16.67 -1.51 2.28
C LYS A 172 -15.48 -0.59 2.49
N ILE A 173 -14.69 -0.34 1.43
CA ILE A 173 -13.56 0.60 1.49
C ILE A 173 -14.07 2.00 1.80
N LEU A 174 -15.09 2.47 1.09
CA LEU A 174 -15.65 3.81 1.28
C LEU A 174 -16.33 3.96 2.64
N ASP A 175 -17.06 2.94 3.11
CA ASP A 175 -17.67 2.92 4.44
C ASP A 175 -16.59 3.05 5.51
N LYS A 176 -15.51 2.28 5.41
CA LYS A 176 -14.41 2.32 6.37
C LYS A 176 -13.62 3.62 6.33
N LEU A 177 -13.35 4.15 5.14
CA LEU A 177 -12.72 5.48 5.00
C LEU A 177 -13.57 6.59 5.61
N ALA A 178 -14.88 6.58 5.37
CA ALA A 178 -15.80 7.57 5.92
C ALA A 178 -15.94 7.43 7.45
N GLU A 179 -16.00 6.20 7.97
CA GLU A 179 -15.99 5.92 9.41
C GLU A 179 -14.74 6.52 10.07
N VAL A 180 -13.56 6.16 9.56
CA VAL A 180 -12.27 6.65 10.09
C VAL A 180 -12.18 8.16 9.99
N TYR A 181 -12.59 8.74 8.86
CA TYR A 181 -12.62 10.19 8.67
C TYR A 181 -13.48 10.88 9.75
N ASN A 182 -14.69 10.40 10.01
CA ASN A 182 -15.60 11.00 10.99
C ASN A 182 -15.04 10.89 12.42
N ILE A 183 -14.44 9.76 12.77
CA ILE A 183 -13.80 9.56 14.08
C ILE A 183 -12.63 10.55 14.26
N VAL A 184 -11.70 10.60 13.29
CA VAL A 184 -10.51 11.46 13.38
C VAL A 184 -10.90 12.95 13.38
N LYS A 185 -11.86 13.33 12.56
CA LYS A 185 -12.43 14.69 12.57
C LYS A 185 -13.00 15.05 13.94
N GLY A 186 -13.81 14.15 14.53
CA GLY A 186 -14.39 14.36 15.86
C GLY A 186 -13.34 14.49 16.97
N ILE A 187 -12.22 13.79 16.86
CA ILE A 187 -11.07 13.92 17.77
C ILE A 187 -10.41 15.30 17.58
N THR A 188 -10.15 15.67 16.33
CA THR A 188 -9.49 16.95 15.99
C THR A 188 -10.32 18.16 16.45
N ASP A 189 -11.65 18.10 16.32
CA ASP A 189 -12.55 19.19 16.71
C ASP A 189 -12.62 19.39 18.23
N LYS A 190 -12.28 18.35 19.02
CA LYS A 190 -12.27 18.40 20.50
C LYS A 190 -10.93 18.90 21.09
N ILE A 191 -9.83 18.74 20.35
CA ILE A 191 -8.46 19.03 20.84
C ILE A 191 -7.98 20.44 20.40
N LYS A 192 -8.85 21.26 19.87
CA LYS A 192 -8.55 22.66 19.49
C LYS A 192 -8.20 23.51 20.68
#